data_819b74e82c1dbd34cbc54151ce45e7a5
#
_entry.id   819b74e82c1dbd34cbc54151ce45e7a5
#
_cell.length_a   1.000
_cell.length_b   1.000
_cell.length_c   1.000
_cell.angle_alpha   90.00
_cell.angle_beta   90.00
_cell.angle_gamma   90.00
#
_symmetry.space_group_name_H-M   'P 1'
#
loop_
_entity.id
_entity.type
_entity.pdbx_description
1 polymer ?
#
loop_
_entity_poly.entity_id
_entity_poly.type
_entity_poly.pdbx_seq_one_letter_code
_entity_poly.pdbx_strand_id
1 'polypeptide(L)'
;FNEGARLFTEFKGALSENFILQGLVSRYGELPGYWTSEAKAEVDFIIQRHNDIIPIEVKSDVNVSSRSLAVYAQKYEAETKVRVRFSLKNLKKDGDLVNIPLFLVDYIDQILELSIKNR
;
A
#
# COMPACT_ATOMS: atom_id res chain seq x y z
N PHE A 1 1.17 26.07 -11.92
CA PHE A 1 1.58 25.34 -10.71
C PHE A 1 2.74 26.08 -10.05
N ASN A 2 2.64 26.36 -8.79
CA ASN A 2 3.66 27.12 -8.07
C ASN A 2 4.43 26.23 -7.09
N GLU A 3 5.55 26.78 -6.58
CA GLU A 3 6.44 26.09 -5.65
C GLU A 3 5.72 25.67 -4.37
N GLY A 4 4.87 26.56 -3.83
CA GLY A 4 4.13 26.25 -2.60
C GLY A 4 3.18 25.08 -2.75
N ALA A 5 2.50 24.96 -3.90
CA ALA A 5 1.59 23.86 -4.16
C ALA A 5 2.37 22.55 -4.28
N ARG A 6 3.52 22.57 -4.90
CA ARG A 6 4.37 21.40 -5.03
C ARG A 6 4.87 20.91 -3.66
N LEU A 7 5.37 21.85 -2.85
CA LEU A 7 5.85 21.51 -1.50
C LEU A 7 4.73 20.95 -0.63
N PHE A 8 3.53 21.52 -0.74
CA PHE A 8 2.39 21.01 0.01
C PHE A 8 2.05 19.58 -0.37
N THR A 9 2.08 19.27 -1.66
CA THR A 9 1.80 17.92 -2.17
C THR A 9 2.83 16.92 -1.66
N GLU A 10 4.12 17.28 -1.70
CA GLU A 10 5.18 16.42 -1.20
C GLU A 10 5.05 16.17 0.31
N PHE A 11 4.75 17.23 1.06
CA PHE A 11 4.56 17.14 2.50
C PHE A 11 3.38 16.23 2.84
N LYS A 12 2.28 16.35 2.11
CA LYS A 12 1.10 15.51 2.30
C LYS A 12 1.42 14.05 2.02
N GLY A 13 2.20 13.77 0.98
CA GLY A 13 2.64 12.43 0.66
C GLY A 13 3.46 11.82 1.80
N ALA A 14 4.43 12.58 2.30
CA ALA A 14 5.28 12.13 3.40
C ALA A 14 4.47 11.86 4.68
N LEU A 15 3.50 12.72 4.98
CA LEU A 15 2.62 12.52 6.14
C LEU A 15 1.78 11.25 5.99
N SER A 16 1.25 11.00 4.81
CA SER A 16 0.43 9.82 4.55
C SER A 16 1.24 8.55 4.70
N GLU A 17 2.44 8.51 4.14
CA GLU A 17 3.33 7.37 4.27
C GLU A 17 3.71 7.13 5.73
N ASN A 18 4.04 8.19 6.47
CA ASN A 18 4.39 8.06 7.88
C ASN A 18 3.21 7.57 8.71
N PHE A 19 2.00 8.04 8.42
CA PHE A 19 0.80 7.59 9.10
C PHE A 19 0.61 6.08 8.92
N ILE A 20 0.75 5.59 7.70
CA ILE A 20 0.62 4.16 7.42
C ILE A 20 1.77 3.38 8.07
N LEU A 21 3.00 3.88 7.99
CA LEU A 21 4.14 3.23 8.63
C LEU A 21 3.89 3.04 10.13
N GLN A 22 3.43 4.09 10.81
CA GLN A 22 3.14 4.02 12.24
C GLN A 22 2.07 2.96 12.54
N GLY A 23 1.02 2.91 11.72
CA GLY A 23 -0.03 1.91 11.87
C GLY A 23 0.48 0.49 11.68
N LEU A 24 1.33 0.26 10.67
CA LEU A 24 1.90 -1.05 10.41
C LEU A 24 2.85 -1.49 11.53
N VAL A 25 3.70 -0.59 12.00
CA VAL A 25 4.62 -0.88 13.12
C VAL A 25 3.82 -1.20 14.38
N SER A 26 2.79 -0.42 14.66
CA SER A 26 1.93 -0.66 15.82
C SER A 26 1.26 -2.03 15.75
N ARG A 27 0.82 -2.44 14.56
CA ARG A 27 0.10 -3.70 14.38
C ARG A 27 1.02 -4.91 14.39
N TYR A 28 2.17 -4.83 13.72
CA TYR A 28 3.04 -5.99 13.49
C TYR A 28 4.29 -6.00 14.37
N GLY A 29 4.58 -4.92 15.07
CA GLY A 29 5.69 -4.87 16.02
C GLY A 29 7.07 -4.75 15.39
N GLU A 30 7.15 -4.54 14.08
CA GLU A 30 8.43 -4.41 13.38
C GLU A 30 8.28 -3.51 12.15
N LEU A 31 9.39 -3.02 11.65
CA LEU A 31 9.39 -2.20 10.44
C LEU A 31 9.09 -3.06 9.22
N PRO A 32 8.20 -2.62 8.34
CA PRO A 32 7.98 -3.33 7.08
C PRO A 32 9.17 -3.19 6.15
N GLY A 33 9.29 -4.11 5.20
CA GLY A 33 10.26 -4.01 4.13
C GLY A 33 9.83 -3.00 3.07
N TYR A 34 10.64 -2.86 2.05
CA TYR A 34 10.31 -2.07 0.85
C TYR A 34 10.91 -2.75 -0.37
N TRP A 35 10.50 -2.29 -1.55
CA TRP A 35 11.01 -2.88 -2.78
C TRP A 35 11.18 -1.81 -3.86
N THR A 36 12.30 -1.90 -4.57
CA THR A 36 12.54 -1.06 -5.75
C THR A 36 13.05 -1.96 -6.88
N SER A 37 12.73 -1.58 -8.11
CA SER A 37 13.25 -2.24 -9.29
C SER A 37 14.27 -1.36 -9.98
N GLU A 38 15.09 -1.96 -10.84
CA GLU A 38 16.04 -1.21 -11.66
C GLU A 38 15.33 -0.24 -12.61
N ALA A 39 14.07 -0.54 -12.96
CA ALA A 39 13.25 0.29 -13.84
C ALA A 39 12.47 1.37 -13.08
N LYS A 40 12.88 1.70 -11.86
CA LYS A 40 12.31 2.77 -11.03
C LYS A 40 10.89 2.51 -10.50
N ALA A 41 10.41 1.27 -10.53
CA ALA A 41 9.19 0.92 -9.82
C ALA A 41 9.50 0.80 -8.33
N GLU A 42 8.59 1.31 -7.49
CA GLU A 42 8.77 1.30 -6.04
C GLU A 42 7.50 0.81 -5.37
N VAL A 43 7.67 -0.03 -4.36
CA VAL A 43 6.60 -0.42 -3.46
C VAL A 43 6.97 0.11 -2.08
N ASP A 44 6.09 0.93 -1.52
CA ASP A 44 6.39 1.67 -0.29
C ASP A 44 6.66 0.76 0.89
N PHE A 45 5.84 -0.27 1.08
CA PHE A 45 6.01 -1.20 2.18
C PHE A 45 5.70 -2.61 1.74
N ILE A 46 6.35 -3.56 2.39
CA ILE A 46 6.09 -4.99 2.20
C ILE A 46 5.91 -5.60 3.58
N ILE A 47 4.80 -6.30 3.78
CA ILE A 47 4.56 -7.02 5.02
C ILE A 47 4.43 -8.51 4.72
N GLN A 48 4.73 -9.31 5.72
CA GLN A 48 4.49 -10.75 5.67
C GLN A 48 3.39 -11.07 6.66
N ARG A 49 2.37 -11.76 6.17
CA ARG A 49 1.24 -12.16 7.00
C ARG A 49 0.97 -13.63 6.76
N HIS A 50 1.19 -14.45 7.80
CA HIS A 50 1.23 -15.90 7.65
C HIS A 50 2.29 -16.28 6.62
N ASN A 51 1.93 -16.93 5.53
CA ASN A 51 2.86 -17.29 4.46
C ASN A 51 2.73 -16.36 3.24
N ASP A 52 1.94 -15.31 3.36
CA ASP A 52 1.70 -14.38 2.26
C ASP A 52 2.59 -13.15 2.38
N ILE A 53 3.12 -12.72 1.25
CA ILE A 53 3.89 -11.48 1.17
C ILE A 53 3.01 -10.45 0.47
N ILE A 54 2.80 -9.33 1.13
CA ILE A 54 1.81 -8.34 0.71
C ILE A 54 2.50 -7.01 0.42
N PRO A 55 2.52 -6.58 -0.85
CA PRO A 55 3.04 -5.26 -1.19
C PRO A 55 2.00 -4.19 -0.92
N ILE A 56 2.44 -3.06 -0.40
CA ILE A 56 1.58 -1.95 0.00
C ILE A 56 2.09 -0.66 -0.61
N GLU A 57 1.20 0.07 -1.25
CA GLU A 57 1.47 1.39 -1.78
C GLU A 57 0.58 2.42 -1.10
N VAL A 58 1.11 3.61 -0.86
CA VAL A 58 0.38 4.71 -0.23
C VAL A 58 0.25 5.86 -1.22
N LYS A 59 -0.97 6.31 -1.47
CA LYS A 59 -1.27 7.43 -2.36
C LYS A 59 -2.07 8.47 -1.61
N SER A 60 -1.60 9.70 -1.62
CA SER A 60 -2.24 10.80 -0.88
C SER A 60 -3.04 11.75 -1.76
N ASP A 61 -3.02 11.58 -3.07
CA ASP A 61 -3.78 12.42 -3.99
C ASP A 61 -4.98 11.67 -4.57
N VAL A 62 -5.81 12.38 -5.33
CA VAL A 62 -7.03 11.80 -5.89
C VAL A 62 -6.76 10.95 -7.13
N ASN A 63 -5.65 11.19 -7.80
CA ASN A 63 -5.30 10.43 -8.99
C ASN A 63 -4.43 9.25 -8.59
N VAL A 64 -5.04 8.09 -8.42
CA VAL A 64 -4.35 6.90 -7.96
C VAL A 64 -4.09 5.94 -9.11
N SER A 65 -2.85 5.42 -9.16
CA SER A 65 -2.50 4.34 -10.05
C SER A 65 -1.69 3.32 -9.25
N SER A 66 -1.67 2.09 -9.72
CA SER A 66 -0.98 1.02 -9.00
C SER A 66 0.02 0.32 -9.89
N ARG A 67 0.69 1.10 -10.73
CA ARG A 67 1.66 0.56 -11.67
C ARG A 67 2.79 -0.20 -10.97
N SER A 68 3.35 0.36 -9.91
CA SER A 68 4.44 -0.29 -9.18
C SER A 68 3.97 -1.57 -8.51
N LEU A 69 2.76 -1.59 -7.96
CA LEU A 69 2.19 -2.81 -7.41
C LEU A 69 1.98 -3.87 -8.47
N ALA A 70 1.57 -3.47 -9.67
CA ALA A 70 1.39 -4.42 -10.78
C ALA A 70 2.73 -5.02 -11.21
N VAL A 71 3.77 -4.19 -11.30
CA VAL A 71 5.13 -4.67 -11.64
C VAL A 71 5.62 -5.66 -10.60
N TYR A 72 5.46 -5.34 -9.32
CA TYR A 72 5.85 -6.23 -8.23
C TYR A 72 5.10 -7.56 -8.29
N ALA A 73 3.79 -7.51 -8.45
CA ALA A 73 2.96 -8.71 -8.46
C ALA A 73 3.28 -9.62 -9.65
N GLN A 74 3.61 -9.04 -10.78
CA GLN A 74 3.99 -9.81 -11.96
C GLN A 74 5.32 -10.53 -11.73
N LYS A 75 6.29 -9.85 -11.10
CA LYS A 75 7.59 -10.44 -10.83
C LYS A 75 7.52 -11.54 -9.78
N TYR A 76 6.65 -11.40 -8.79
CA TYR A 76 6.51 -12.33 -7.67
C TYR A 76 5.12 -12.97 -7.65
N GLU A 77 4.65 -13.39 -8.82
CA GLU A 77 3.28 -13.88 -9.00
C GLU A 77 2.93 -15.04 -8.06
N ALA A 78 3.86 -15.96 -7.85
CA ALA A 78 3.60 -17.14 -7.01
C ALA A 78 3.38 -16.76 -5.53
N GLU A 79 4.00 -15.68 -5.07
CA GLU A 79 3.96 -15.26 -3.67
C GLU A 79 2.95 -14.15 -3.40
N THR A 80 2.43 -13.51 -4.44
CA THR A 80 1.56 -12.34 -4.29
C THR A 80 0.11 -12.70 -4.55
N LYS A 81 -0.66 -12.86 -3.49
CA LYS A 81 -2.08 -13.20 -3.59
C LYS A 81 -2.97 -11.96 -3.52
N VAL A 82 -2.49 -10.92 -2.85
CA VAL A 82 -3.23 -9.67 -2.68
C VAL A 82 -2.25 -8.52 -2.69
N ARG A 83 -2.68 -7.40 -3.25
CA ARG A 83 -1.93 -6.14 -3.26
C ARG A 83 -2.76 -5.10 -2.55
N VAL A 84 -2.14 -4.23 -1.77
CA VAL A 84 -2.85 -3.23 -0.99
C VAL A 84 -2.43 -1.83 -1.44
N ARG A 85 -3.42 -0.97 -1.63
CA ARG A 85 -3.20 0.46 -1.84
C ARG A 85 -3.98 1.23 -0.79
N PHE A 86 -3.26 1.97 0.04
CA PHE A 86 -3.90 2.94 0.94
C PHE A 86 -4.06 4.25 0.21
N SER A 87 -5.25 4.80 0.21
CA SER A 87 -5.53 6.06 -0.48
C SER A 87 -6.68 6.80 0.20
N LEU A 88 -7.06 7.93 -0.39
CA LEU A 88 -8.22 8.69 0.08
C LEU A 88 -9.54 8.13 -0.44
N LYS A 89 -9.47 7.14 -1.31
CA LYS A 89 -10.66 6.52 -1.87
C LYS A 89 -11.25 5.47 -0.95
N ASN A 90 -12.49 5.09 -1.23
CA ASN A 90 -13.22 4.14 -0.40
C ASN A 90 -12.64 2.73 -0.48
N LEU A 91 -13.00 1.91 0.51
CA LEU A 91 -12.66 0.50 0.53
C LEU A 91 -13.25 -0.19 -0.70
N LYS A 92 -12.39 -0.82 -1.49
CA LYS A 92 -12.82 -1.49 -2.71
C LYS A 92 -11.81 -2.57 -3.09
N LYS A 93 -12.33 -3.69 -3.56
CA LYS A 93 -11.51 -4.77 -4.08
C LYS A 93 -11.70 -4.89 -5.59
N ASP A 94 -10.61 -4.81 -6.35
CA ASP A 94 -10.57 -5.01 -7.79
C ASP A 94 -9.60 -6.14 -8.08
N GLY A 95 -10.13 -7.35 -8.32
CA GLY A 95 -9.27 -8.52 -8.50
C GLY A 95 -8.45 -8.78 -7.23
N ASP A 96 -7.13 -8.74 -7.37
CA ASP A 96 -6.20 -8.93 -6.25
C ASP A 96 -5.80 -7.61 -5.59
N LEU A 97 -6.26 -6.47 -6.10
CA LEU A 97 -5.94 -5.16 -5.54
C LEU A 97 -7.04 -4.70 -4.60
N VAL A 98 -6.65 -4.41 -3.36
CA VAL A 98 -7.56 -3.90 -2.34
C VAL A 98 -7.18 -2.47 -2.03
N ASN A 99 -8.10 -1.53 -2.29
CA ASN A 99 -7.91 -0.15 -1.88
C ASN A 99 -8.49 0.03 -0.48
N ILE A 100 -7.68 0.55 0.43
CA ILE A 100 -8.09 0.77 1.82
C ILE A 100 -7.96 2.25 2.13
N PRO A 101 -9.02 2.91 2.63
CA PRO A 101 -8.87 4.29 3.11
C PRO A 101 -7.76 4.38 4.16
N LEU A 102 -6.98 5.45 4.09
CA LEU A 102 -5.84 5.64 5.00
C LEU A 102 -6.21 5.42 6.46
N PHE A 103 -7.35 5.97 6.88
CA PHE A 103 -7.74 5.92 8.29
C PHE A 103 -8.14 4.52 8.78
N LEU A 104 -8.25 3.55 7.88
CA LEU A 104 -8.58 2.17 8.26
C LEU A 104 -7.34 1.27 8.40
N VAL A 105 -6.14 1.85 8.48
CA VAL A 105 -4.92 1.05 8.60
C VAL A 105 -4.94 0.10 9.80
N ASP A 106 -5.56 0.50 10.90
CA ASP A 106 -5.65 -0.36 12.09
C ASP A 106 -6.48 -1.62 11.87
N TYR A 107 -7.29 -1.65 10.82
CA TYR A 107 -8.15 -2.78 10.49
C TYR A 107 -7.60 -3.61 9.33
N ILE A 108 -6.31 -3.44 9.01
CA ILE A 108 -5.72 -4.11 7.84
C ILE A 108 -5.87 -5.63 7.92
N ASP A 109 -5.68 -6.24 9.08
CA ASP A 109 -5.79 -7.69 9.20
C ASP A 109 -7.20 -8.20 8.90
N GLN A 110 -8.21 -7.53 9.44
CA GLN A 110 -9.60 -7.90 9.21
C GLN A 110 -9.96 -7.77 7.72
N ILE A 111 -9.50 -6.68 7.10
CA ILE A 111 -9.78 -6.44 5.68
C ILE A 111 -9.08 -7.48 4.81
N LEU A 112 -7.81 -7.80 5.11
CA LEU A 112 -7.08 -8.81 4.36
C LEU A 112 -7.68 -10.19 4.54
N GLU A 113 -8.14 -10.51 5.74
CA GLU A 113 -8.78 -11.80 5.99
C GLU A 113 -10.00 -11.99 5.11
N LEU A 114 -10.86 -10.98 5.04
CA LEU A 114 -12.03 -11.02 4.18
C LEU A 114 -11.65 -11.10 2.69
N SER A 115 -10.64 -10.36 2.29
CA SER A 115 -10.21 -10.29 0.89
C SER A 115 -9.63 -11.64 0.41
N ILE A 116 -8.89 -12.32 1.26
CA ILE A 116 -8.27 -13.60 0.93
C ILE A 116 -9.30 -14.73 0.93
N LYS A 117 -10.23 -14.73 1.90
CA LYS A 117 -11.26 -15.76 1.98
C LYS A 117 -12.23 -15.77 0.81
N ASN A 118 -12.46 -14.61 0.20
CA ASN A 118 -13.43 -14.46 -0.88
C ASN A 118 -12.80 -14.59 -2.27
N ARG A 119 -11.69 -15.25 -2.36
CA ARG A 119 -11.01 -15.49 -3.65
C ARG A 119 -11.50 -16.73 -4.36
#